data_bd766f013f277e86fd2e43269c4907f0
#
_entry.id   bd766f013f277e86fd2e43269c4907f0
#
_cell.length_a   1.000
_cell.length_b   1.000
_cell.length_c   1.000
_cell.angle_alpha   90.00
_cell.angle_beta   90.00
_cell.angle_gamma   90.00
#
_symmetry.space_group_name_H-M   'P 1'
#
loop_
_entity.id
_entity.type
_entity.pdbx_description
1 polymer ?
#
loop_
_entity_poly.entity_id
_entity_poly.type
_entity_poly.pdbx_seq_one_letter_code
_entity_poly.pdbx_strand_id
1 'polypeptide(L)'
;MKIKQVVVTGQHQAALQTCELDAALGPDELLVRTEWTFISAGTELANFTGRDPAVFTPGSWCAYPWKSGYANVGVVEGVGAQVKRFKTGDRVFSTGPHAAFVKLNERRLVVPVPAEIDPCVAAASRMAGVSLSSVVMTEPQLHPWVAVFGLGLVGNLAAQAFQILGGRVIGIDPVASRRRLAETCGLRRTVGGAAEEAHQELVRLTDGELADIAVEATGLTPVVLQALRATANMGQVILLGSPRVPLTGDLTQPFKEIHLRNLTVRGALEWCPPVHPVVSATGGRSFPVPSLYGKQIMIFDWVREGRMKVEPLITHRLPPTKIQEAYEGLMRNPETYVGVALDWREVK
;
A
#
# COMPACT_ATOMS: atom_id res chain seq x y z
N MET A 1 3.71 7.77 -29.77
CA MET A 1 2.26 8.04 -29.76
C MET A 1 1.94 9.05 -28.67
N LYS A 2 0.92 9.88 -28.88
CA LYS A 2 0.43 10.79 -27.81
C LYS A 2 -0.49 10.04 -26.88
N ILE A 3 -0.29 10.17 -25.58
CA ILE A 3 -1.10 9.54 -24.54
C ILE A 3 -1.52 10.57 -23.49
N LYS A 4 -2.57 10.28 -22.75
CA LYS A 4 -2.94 11.03 -21.53
C LYS A 4 -2.24 10.42 -20.32
N GLN A 5 -1.68 11.28 -19.45
CA GLN A 5 -0.98 10.89 -18.24
C GLN A 5 -1.21 11.92 -17.14
N VAL A 6 -1.36 11.44 -15.90
CA VAL A 6 -1.41 12.31 -14.72
C VAL A 6 -0.01 12.81 -14.40
N VAL A 7 0.09 14.12 -14.20
CA VAL A 7 1.33 14.78 -13.80
C VAL A 7 1.05 15.69 -12.62
N VAL A 8 1.80 15.53 -11.56
CA VAL A 8 1.89 16.51 -10.46
C VAL A 8 2.90 17.57 -10.90
N THR A 9 2.41 18.74 -11.28
CA THR A 9 3.22 19.81 -11.88
C THR A 9 3.95 20.67 -10.85
N GLY A 10 3.48 20.63 -9.62
CA GLY A 10 4.01 21.36 -8.48
C GLY A 10 3.22 21.08 -7.23
N GLN A 11 3.59 21.72 -6.14
CA GLN A 11 2.91 21.57 -4.86
C GLN A 11 1.41 21.93 -4.98
N HIS A 12 0.53 21.00 -4.57
CA HIS A 12 -0.93 21.09 -4.67
C HIS A 12 -1.47 21.28 -6.10
N GLN A 13 -0.72 20.85 -7.12
CA GLN A 13 -1.13 20.97 -8.52
C GLN A 13 -0.95 19.63 -9.24
N ALA A 14 -2.05 19.05 -9.69
CA ALA A 14 -2.07 17.84 -10.49
C ALA A 14 -3.02 17.99 -11.69
N ALA A 15 -2.61 17.48 -12.85
CA ALA A 15 -3.39 17.58 -14.07
C ALA A 15 -3.23 16.35 -14.95
N LEU A 16 -4.25 16.06 -15.75
CA LEU A 16 -4.16 15.12 -16.86
C LEU A 16 -3.53 15.84 -18.06
N GLN A 17 -2.33 15.45 -18.45
CA GLN A 17 -1.60 16.05 -19.55
C GLN A 17 -1.48 15.11 -20.74
N THR A 18 -1.21 15.68 -21.93
CA THR A 18 -0.81 14.91 -23.11
C THR A 18 0.71 14.77 -23.11
N CYS A 19 1.19 13.53 -23.12
CA CYS A 19 2.61 13.20 -23.12
C CYS A 19 2.94 12.34 -24.34
N GLU A 20 4.21 12.33 -24.75
CA GLU A 20 4.70 11.40 -25.76
C GLU A 20 5.11 10.08 -25.11
N LEU A 21 4.69 8.97 -25.70
CA LEU A 21 5.15 7.62 -25.38
C LEU A 21 5.78 7.01 -26.61
N ASP A 22 7.02 6.56 -26.50
CA ASP A 22 7.63 5.74 -27.55
C ASP A 22 6.95 4.36 -27.55
N ALA A 23 6.15 4.10 -28.58
CA ALA A 23 5.41 2.85 -28.75
C ALA A 23 6.24 1.71 -29.37
N ALA A 24 7.47 1.98 -29.82
CA ALA A 24 8.38 0.94 -30.28
C ALA A 24 8.74 0.02 -29.11
N LEU A 25 8.47 -1.29 -29.27
CA LEU A 25 8.71 -2.27 -28.21
C LEU A 25 10.11 -2.87 -28.35
N GLY A 26 10.85 -2.82 -27.25
CA GLY A 26 12.03 -3.64 -27.09
C GLY A 26 11.67 -5.13 -26.99
N PRO A 27 12.68 -6.02 -27.09
CA PRO A 27 12.43 -7.47 -27.15
C PRO A 27 11.59 -8.02 -25.99
N ASP A 28 11.82 -7.54 -24.77
CA ASP A 28 11.20 -8.01 -23.53
C ASP A 28 10.08 -7.05 -23.03
N GLU A 29 9.55 -6.19 -23.90
CA GLU A 29 8.61 -5.15 -23.49
C GLU A 29 7.16 -5.46 -23.88
N LEU A 30 6.24 -4.93 -23.10
CA LEU A 30 4.80 -4.97 -23.27
C LEU A 30 4.28 -3.54 -23.45
N LEU A 31 3.34 -3.33 -24.37
CA LEU A 31 2.48 -2.15 -24.38
C LEU A 31 1.14 -2.53 -23.77
N VAL A 32 0.75 -1.86 -22.70
CA VAL A 32 -0.48 -2.12 -21.96
C VAL A 32 -1.40 -0.91 -22.06
N ARG A 33 -2.63 -1.11 -22.52
CA ARG A 33 -3.71 -0.12 -22.46
C ARG A 33 -4.37 -0.21 -21.10
N THR A 34 -4.30 0.87 -20.35
CA THR A 34 -4.80 0.96 -18.97
C THR A 34 -6.33 0.93 -18.93
N GLU A 35 -6.87 0.11 -18.03
CA GLU A 35 -8.30 0.13 -17.68
C GLU A 35 -8.53 0.87 -16.36
N TRP A 36 -7.72 0.57 -15.36
CA TRP A 36 -7.81 1.14 -14.02
C TRP A 36 -6.44 1.43 -13.42
N THR A 37 -6.37 2.53 -12.71
CA THR A 37 -5.25 2.78 -11.79
C THR A 37 -5.78 3.13 -10.41
N PHE A 38 -4.94 2.99 -9.38
CA PHE A 38 -5.35 3.24 -8.01
C PHE A 38 -4.39 4.18 -7.30
N ILE A 39 -4.92 5.17 -6.56
CA ILE A 39 -4.12 6.18 -5.89
C ILE A 39 -3.56 5.63 -4.58
N SER A 40 -2.26 5.69 -4.43
CA SER A 40 -1.55 5.43 -3.18
C SER A 40 -1.50 6.68 -2.31
N ALA A 41 -2.55 6.89 -1.53
CA ALA A 41 -2.74 8.12 -0.78
C ALA A 41 -1.52 8.53 0.07
N GLY A 42 -0.85 7.59 0.74
CA GLY A 42 0.32 7.89 1.58
C GLY A 42 1.47 8.54 0.80
N THR A 43 1.90 7.91 -0.28
CA THR A 43 3.03 8.36 -1.10
C THR A 43 2.63 9.53 -2.00
N GLU A 44 1.51 9.40 -2.69
CA GLU A 44 1.11 10.40 -3.68
C GLU A 44 0.69 11.72 -3.04
N LEU A 45 0.02 11.71 -1.89
CA LEU A 45 -0.27 12.94 -1.16
C LEU A 45 0.98 13.57 -0.54
N ALA A 46 1.97 12.77 -0.10
CA ALA A 46 3.21 13.34 0.38
C ALA A 46 3.94 14.12 -0.73
N ASN A 47 3.95 13.58 -1.95
CA ASN A 47 4.53 14.24 -3.10
C ASN A 47 3.66 15.41 -3.58
N PHE A 48 2.33 15.24 -3.68
CA PHE A 48 1.40 16.30 -4.07
C PHE A 48 1.46 17.52 -3.14
N THR A 49 1.59 17.29 -1.83
CA THR A 49 1.64 18.37 -0.83
C THR A 49 3.05 18.92 -0.59
N GLY A 50 4.09 18.33 -1.20
CA GLY A 50 5.47 18.71 -0.94
C GLY A 50 5.98 18.33 0.47
N ARG A 51 5.29 17.45 1.18
CA ARG A 51 5.77 16.90 2.47
C ARG A 51 7.01 16.02 2.31
N ASP A 52 7.16 15.38 1.17
CA ASP A 52 8.42 14.73 0.81
C ASP A 52 9.34 15.77 0.17
N PRO A 53 10.45 16.18 0.82
CA PRO A 53 11.33 17.21 0.30
C PRO A 53 12.03 16.82 -0.99
N ALA A 54 12.09 15.54 -1.32
CA ALA A 54 12.68 15.04 -2.55
C ALA A 54 11.96 15.56 -3.83
N VAL A 55 10.70 16.01 -3.71
CA VAL A 55 9.97 16.61 -4.86
C VAL A 55 10.61 17.91 -5.35
N PHE A 56 11.39 18.59 -4.50
CA PHE A 56 12.09 19.83 -4.85
C PHE A 56 13.56 19.58 -5.26
N THR A 57 14.01 18.33 -5.21
CA THR A 57 15.39 17.95 -5.55
C THR A 57 15.46 17.51 -7.01
N PRO A 58 16.11 18.26 -7.91
CA PRO A 58 16.26 17.85 -9.31
C PRO A 58 16.89 16.46 -9.46
N GLY A 59 16.31 15.62 -10.32
CA GLY A 59 16.77 14.26 -10.55
C GLY A 59 16.31 13.22 -9.52
N SER A 60 15.58 13.61 -8.48
CA SER A 60 14.95 12.64 -7.59
C SER A 60 13.79 11.91 -8.31
N TRP A 61 13.43 10.73 -7.83
CA TRP A 61 12.40 9.88 -8.42
C TRP A 61 11.00 10.54 -8.46
N CYS A 62 10.75 11.53 -7.60
CA CYS A 62 9.48 12.25 -7.48
C CYS A 62 9.60 13.76 -7.72
N ALA A 63 10.74 14.25 -8.28
CA ALA A 63 10.93 15.66 -8.58
C ALA A 63 9.84 16.19 -9.51
N TYR A 64 9.34 17.40 -9.21
CA TYR A 64 8.38 18.06 -10.07
C TYR A 64 8.99 18.48 -11.44
N PRO A 65 8.26 18.33 -12.56
CA PRO A 65 6.95 17.68 -12.70
C PRO A 65 7.04 16.15 -12.57
N TRP A 66 6.21 15.56 -11.71
CA TRP A 66 6.24 14.13 -11.40
C TRP A 66 5.09 13.36 -12.05
N LYS A 67 5.41 12.28 -12.76
CA LYS A 67 4.46 11.33 -13.33
C LYS A 67 4.02 10.36 -12.22
N SER A 68 2.81 10.56 -11.68
CA SER A 68 2.36 9.84 -10.50
C SER A 68 1.77 8.45 -10.80
N GLY A 69 1.60 7.66 -9.73
CA GLY A 69 0.98 6.34 -9.78
C GLY A 69 1.96 5.18 -9.87
N TYR A 70 1.57 4.05 -9.30
CA TYR A 70 2.27 2.76 -9.36
C TYR A 70 1.34 1.57 -9.06
N ALA A 71 0.08 1.70 -9.43
CA ALA A 71 -0.96 0.69 -9.30
C ALA A 71 -1.81 0.72 -10.57
N ASN A 72 -1.54 -0.17 -11.50
CA ASN A 72 -2.12 -0.17 -12.84
C ASN A 72 -2.64 -1.55 -13.22
N VAL A 73 -3.83 -1.60 -13.78
CA VAL A 73 -4.39 -2.78 -14.45
C VAL A 73 -4.83 -2.39 -15.86
N GLY A 74 -4.49 -3.22 -16.82
CA GLY A 74 -4.84 -2.97 -18.21
C GLY A 74 -4.69 -4.23 -19.07
N VAL A 75 -4.96 -4.06 -20.36
CA VAL A 75 -4.91 -5.12 -21.37
C VAL A 75 -3.66 -4.94 -22.23
N VAL A 76 -2.95 -6.02 -22.45
CA VAL A 76 -1.76 -6.05 -23.34
C VAL A 76 -2.21 -5.81 -24.78
N GLU A 77 -1.73 -4.76 -25.39
CA GLU A 77 -1.99 -4.38 -26.81
C GLU A 77 -0.88 -4.85 -27.75
N GLY A 78 0.33 -5.04 -27.23
CA GLY A 78 1.47 -5.51 -28.01
C GLY A 78 2.57 -6.09 -27.12
N VAL A 79 3.35 -6.99 -27.70
CA VAL A 79 4.46 -7.67 -27.04
C VAL A 79 5.71 -7.66 -27.90
N GLY A 80 6.88 -7.50 -27.28
CA GLY A 80 8.19 -7.64 -27.94
C GLY A 80 8.51 -9.11 -28.30
N ALA A 81 9.43 -9.31 -29.23
CA ALA A 81 9.70 -10.61 -29.82
C ALA A 81 10.23 -11.68 -28.85
N GLN A 82 10.77 -11.31 -27.69
CA GLN A 82 11.29 -12.23 -26.66
C GLN A 82 10.35 -12.40 -25.46
N VAL A 83 9.21 -11.70 -25.42
CA VAL A 83 8.21 -11.86 -24.37
C VAL A 83 7.63 -13.29 -24.42
N LYS A 84 7.66 -13.98 -23.27
CA LYS A 84 7.19 -15.39 -23.18
C LYS A 84 6.01 -15.56 -22.23
N ARG A 85 5.83 -14.64 -21.30
CA ARG A 85 4.86 -14.79 -20.22
C ARG A 85 3.49 -14.21 -20.54
N PHE A 86 3.41 -13.36 -21.56
CA PHE A 86 2.21 -12.61 -21.90
C PHE A 86 1.97 -12.57 -23.40
N LYS A 87 0.72 -12.38 -23.81
CA LYS A 87 0.29 -12.16 -25.20
C LYS A 87 -0.72 -11.02 -25.27
N THR A 88 -0.94 -10.50 -26.46
CA THR A 88 -2.00 -9.53 -26.73
C THR A 88 -3.36 -10.07 -26.28
N GLY A 89 -4.13 -9.22 -25.56
CA GLY A 89 -5.40 -9.56 -24.97
C GLY A 89 -5.33 -9.98 -23.49
N ASP A 90 -4.15 -10.33 -22.97
CA ASP A 90 -4.01 -10.67 -21.56
C ASP A 90 -4.26 -9.43 -20.68
N ARG A 91 -5.05 -9.60 -19.59
CA ARG A 91 -5.20 -8.56 -18.57
C ARG A 91 -4.10 -8.71 -17.54
N VAL A 92 -3.38 -7.62 -17.27
CA VAL A 92 -2.23 -7.61 -16.36
C VAL A 92 -2.34 -6.51 -15.31
N PHE A 93 -1.87 -6.82 -14.13
CA PHE A 93 -1.57 -5.89 -13.05
C PHE A 93 -0.09 -5.49 -13.13
N SER A 94 0.22 -4.23 -12.87
CA SER A 94 1.60 -3.73 -12.85
C SER A 94 1.80 -2.53 -11.92
N THR A 95 3.06 -2.11 -11.77
CA THR A 95 3.44 -0.86 -11.12
C THR A 95 3.53 0.32 -12.11
N GLY A 96 2.76 0.28 -13.19
CA GLY A 96 2.67 1.38 -14.14
C GLY A 96 2.07 2.65 -13.53
N PRO A 97 2.44 3.84 -14.05
CA PRO A 97 1.91 5.12 -13.60
C PRO A 97 0.44 5.31 -13.99
N HIS A 98 -0.17 6.40 -13.54
CA HIS A 98 -1.49 6.85 -13.99
C HIS A 98 -1.40 7.40 -15.42
N ALA A 99 -1.49 6.52 -16.41
CA ALA A 99 -1.39 6.85 -17.83
C ALA A 99 -2.30 5.94 -18.66
N ALA A 100 -2.83 6.46 -19.79
CA ALA A 100 -3.70 5.71 -20.69
C ALA A 100 -3.02 4.48 -21.30
N PHE A 101 -1.71 4.57 -21.53
CA PHE A 101 -0.86 3.46 -21.96
C PHE A 101 0.42 3.45 -21.16
N VAL A 102 0.92 2.25 -20.89
CA VAL A 102 2.21 2.05 -20.21
C VAL A 102 3.05 1.03 -20.97
N LYS A 103 4.34 1.31 -21.08
CA LYS A 103 5.34 0.39 -21.62
C LYS A 103 6.08 -0.25 -20.44
N LEU A 104 6.10 -1.56 -20.39
CA LEU A 104 6.59 -2.35 -19.25
C LEU A 104 7.56 -3.42 -19.75
N ASN A 105 8.66 -3.64 -19.05
CA ASN A 105 9.47 -4.83 -19.26
C ASN A 105 8.85 -6.00 -18.48
N GLU A 106 8.71 -7.20 -19.09
CA GLU A 106 8.08 -8.38 -18.46
C GLU A 106 8.80 -8.86 -17.20
N ARG A 107 10.07 -8.47 -17.00
CA ARG A 107 10.87 -8.81 -15.81
C ARG A 107 10.52 -7.94 -14.59
N ARG A 108 9.79 -6.84 -14.81
CA ARG A 108 9.25 -6.05 -13.70
C ARG A 108 8.05 -6.76 -13.05
N LEU A 109 7.47 -6.10 -12.06
CA LEU A 109 6.24 -6.62 -11.43
C LEU A 109 5.07 -6.49 -12.42
N VAL A 110 4.89 -7.54 -13.22
CA VAL A 110 3.75 -7.72 -14.12
C VAL A 110 3.11 -9.07 -13.78
N VAL A 111 1.82 -9.08 -13.41
CA VAL A 111 1.12 -10.25 -12.90
C VAL A 111 -0.18 -10.43 -13.67
N PRO A 112 -0.52 -11.64 -14.16
CA PRO A 112 -1.82 -11.90 -14.77
C PRO A 112 -2.94 -11.63 -13.76
N VAL A 113 -4.00 -10.96 -14.20
CA VAL A 113 -5.20 -10.74 -13.38
C VAL A 113 -6.16 -11.90 -13.63
N PRO A 114 -6.58 -12.67 -12.60
CA PRO A 114 -7.59 -13.69 -12.72
C PRO A 114 -8.91 -13.12 -13.28
N ALA A 115 -9.59 -13.85 -14.16
CA ALA A 115 -10.80 -13.39 -14.83
C ALA A 115 -11.96 -13.09 -13.87
N GLU A 116 -11.95 -13.73 -12.70
CA GLU A 116 -12.97 -13.60 -11.66
C GLU A 116 -12.79 -12.33 -10.81
N ILE A 117 -11.64 -11.66 -10.91
CA ILE A 117 -11.37 -10.45 -10.14
C ILE A 117 -11.72 -9.22 -10.99
N ASP A 118 -12.58 -8.36 -10.46
CA ASP A 118 -12.86 -7.05 -11.07
C ASP A 118 -11.56 -6.25 -11.28
N PRO A 119 -11.31 -5.68 -12.47
CA PRO A 119 -10.07 -4.96 -12.76
C PRO A 119 -9.79 -3.78 -11.83
N CYS A 120 -10.82 -3.08 -11.35
CA CYS A 120 -10.68 -2.00 -10.39
C CYS A 120 -10.22 -2.52 -9.02
N VAL A 121 -10.78 -3.66 -8.58
CA VAL A 121 -10.37 -4.35 -7.34
C VAL A 121 -8.94 -4.85 -7.48
N ALA A 122 -8.57 -5.40 -8.64
CA ALA A 122 -7.20 -5.82 -8.93
C ALA A 122 -6.20 -4.65 -8.85
N ALA A 123 -6.54 -3.47 -9.37
CA ALA A 123 -5.71 -2.28 -9.24
C ALA A 123 -5.57 -1.83 -7.78
N ALA A 124 -6.68 -1.81 -7.03
CA ALA A 124 -6.71 -1.44 -5.62
C ALA A 124 -5.92 -2.43 -4.73
N SER A 125 -5.85 -3.70 -5.11
CA SER A 125 -5.10 -4.74 -4.39
C SER A 125 -3.59 -4.47 -4.31
N ARG A 126 -3.08 -3.53 -5.12
CA ARG A 126 -1.71 -3.02 -5.00
C ARG A 126 -1.41 -2.55 -3.57
N MET A 127 -2.39 -1.94 -2.91
CA MET A 127 -2.21 -1.45 -1.54
C MET A 127 -2.13 -2.58 -0.51
N ALA A 128 -2.71 -3.74 -0.81
CA ALA A 128 -2.49 -4.95 0.00
C ALA A 128 -1.03 -5.42 -0.09
N GLY A 129 -0.38 -5.30 -1.26
CA GLY A 129 1.05 -5.56 -1.42
C GLY A 129 1.92 -4.70 -0.50
N VAL A 130 1.59 -3.41 -0.38
CA VAL A 130 2.23 -2.50 0.57
C VAL A 130 1.96 -2.96 2.01
N SER A 131 0.71 -3.24 2.34
CA SER A 131 0.28 -3.63 3.70
C SER A 131 0.93 -4.93 4.18
N LEU A 132 1.07 -5.92 3.30
CA LEU A 132 1.72 -7.19 3.60
C LEU A 132 3.21 -7.06 3.95
N SER A 133 3.83 -5.94 3.64
CA SER A 133 5.20 -5.69 4.09
C SER A 133 5.32 -5.68 5.61
N SER A 134 4.28 -5.25 6.33
CA SER A 134 4.25 -5.34 7.79
C SER A 134 4.33 -6.79 8.28
N VAL A 135 3.60 -7.70 7.62
CA VAL A 135 3.65 -9.14 7.93
C VAL A 135 5.03 -9.75 7.60
N VAL A 136 5.55 -9.42 6.41
CA VAL A 136 6.86 -9.93 5.96
C VAL A 136 8.00 -9.50 6.87
N MET A 137 7.88 -8.34 7.51
CA MET A 137 8.91 -7.79 8.40
C MET A 137 8.73 -8.20 9.86
N THR A 138 7.67 -8.93 10.23
CA THR A 138 7.54 -9.51 11.57
C THR A 138 8.24 -10.85 11.69
N GLU A 139 8.75 -11.15 12.87
CA GLU A 139 9.16 -12.49 13.22
C GLU A 139 7.93 -13.36 13.49
N PRO A 140 7.92 -14.61 13.02
CA PRO A 140 6.77 -15.48 13.18
C PRO A 140 6.41 -15.70 14.66
N GLN A 141 5.12 -15.57 14.98
CA GLN A 141 4.55 -15.86 16.27
C GLN A 141 3.25 -16.65 16.11
N LEU A 142 2.92 -17.48 17.09
CA LEU A 142 1.69 -18.26 17.09
C LEU A 142 0.57 -17.44 17.74
N HIS A 143 -0.48 -17.13 16.95
CA HIS A 143 -1.70 -16.47 17.41
C HIS A 143 -1.45 -15.16 18.21
N PRO A 144 -0.62 -14.23 17.70
CA PRO A 144 -0.22 -13.03 18.43
C PRO A 144 -1.37 -12.03 18.59
N TRP A 145 -1.33 -11.23 19.64
CA TRP A 145 -2.05 -9.97 19.68
C TRP A 145 -1.39 -8.96 18.75
N VAL A 146 -2.18 -8.40 17.84
CA VAL A 146 -1.69 -7.43 16.85
C VAL A 146 -2.48 -6.14 16.99
N ALA A 147 -1.84 -5.05 17.38
CA ALA A 147 -2.41 -3.72 17.39
C ALA A 147 -2.06 -2.97 16.09
N VAL A 148 -3.06 -2.53 15.32
CA VAL A 148 -2.83 -1.76 14.09
C VAL A 148 -3.29 -0.33 14.30
N PHE A 149 -2.36 0.61 14.31
CA PHE A 149 -2.60 2.03 14.48
C PHE A 149 -2.82 2.70 13.13
N GLY A 150 -4.03 3.24 12.93
CA GLY A 150 -4.52 3.79 11.68
C GLY A 150 -5.24 2.76 10.82
N LEU A 151 -6.55 2.96 10.61
CA LEU A 151 -7.41 2.11 9.78
C LEU A 151 -7.78 2.77 8.45
N GLY A 152 -6.89 3.62 7.92
CA GLY A 152 -6.92 4.03 6.54
C GLY A 152 -6.72 2.82 5.61
N LEU A 153 -6.65 3.03 4.31
CA LEU A 153 -6.55 1.97 3.30
C LEU A 153 -5.47 0.92 3.64
N VAL A 154 -4.24 1.35 3.87
CA VAL A 154 -3.09 0.44 4.09
C VAL A 154 -3.19 -0.25 5.45
N GLY A 155 -3.57 0.47 6.52
CA GLY A 155 -3.73 -0.13 7.84
C GLY A 155 -4.89 -1.11 7.93
N ASN A 156 -6.01 -0.83 7.25
CA ASN A 156 -7.12 -1.77 7.15
C ASN A 156 -6.69 -3.08 6.47
N LEU A 157 -5.99 -3.00 5.33
CA LEU A 157 -5.49 -4.18 4.62
C LEU A 157 -4.41 -4.92 5.41
N ALA A 158 -3.58 -4.22 6.20
CA ALA A 158 -2.64 -4.86 7.12
C ALA A 158 -3.37 -5.63 8.23
N ALA A 159 -4.40 -5.01 8.84
CA ALA A 159 -5.23 -5.64 9.85
C ALA A 159 -5.91 -6.92 9.32
N GLN A 160 -6.48 -6.87 8.11
CA GLN A 160 -7.03 -8.05 7.45
C GLN A 160 -5.96 -9.14 7.23
N ALA A 161 -4.77 -8.76 6.75
CA ALA A 161 -3.69 -9.71 6.48
C ALA A 161 -3.25 -10.45 7.76
N PHE A 162 -3.04 -9.74 8.86
CA PHE A 162 -2.71 -10.37 10.14
C PHE A 162 -3.86 -11.27 10.64
N GLN A 163 -5.13 -10.86 10.47
CA GLN A 163 -6.28 -11.68 10.86
C GLN A 163 -6.38 -12.96 10.00
N ILE A 164 -6.15 -12.85 8.68
CA ILE A 164 -6.10 -14.02 7.76
C ILE A 164 -5.02 -15.02 8.20
N LEU A 165 -3.91 -14.54 8.73
CA LEU A 165 -2.78 -15.35 9.17
C LEU A 165 -2.89 -15.83 10.63
N GLY A 166 -4.05 -15.61 11.27
CA GLY A 166 -4.35 -16.15 12.61
C GLY A 166 -4.06 -15.19 13.78
N GLY A 167 -3.67 -13.94 13.51
CA GLY A 167 -3.48 -12.92 14.55
C GLY A 167 -4.80 -12.49 15.23
N ARG A 168 -4.74 -12.19 16.53
CA ARG A 168 -5.81 -11.55 17.30
C ARG A 168 -5.73 -10.04 17.11
N VAL A 169 -6.34 -9.52 16.06
CA VAL A 169 -6.15 -8.13 15.63
C VAL A 169 -7.07 -7.15 16.34
N ILE A 170 -6.51 -6.04 16.82
CA ILE A 170 -7.19 -4.86 17.34
C ILE A 170 -6.81 -3.67 16.44
N GLY A 171 -7.78 -3.11 15.73
CA GLY A 171 -7.58 -1.92 14.91
C GLY A 171 -7.86 -0.65 15.72
N ILE A 172 -6.94 0.31 15.67
CA ILE A 172 -7.01 1.55 16.45
C ILE A 172 -7.06 2.74 15.50
N ASP A 173 -8.17 3.49 15.51
CA ASP A 173 -8.31 4.71 14.70
C ASP A 173 -9.31 5.67 15.39
N PRO A 174 -8.99 6.95 15.58
CA PRO A 174 -9.92 7.92 16.17
C PRO A 174 -11.17 8.16 15.30
N VAL A 175 -11.07 7.96 13.97
CA VAL A 175 -12.13 8.24 13.01
C VAL A 175 -13.15 7.10 12.97
N ALA A 176 -14.38 7.36 13.43
CA ALA A 176 -15.43 6.35 13.53
C ALA A 176 -15.82 5.72 12.19
N SER A 177 -15.84 6.47 11.08
CA SER A 177 -16.14 5.94 9.75
C SER A 177 -15.11 4.91 9.30
N ARG A 178 -13.82 5.10 9.60
CA ARG A 178 -12.74 4.15 9.30
C ARG A 178 -12.87 2.87 10.11
N ARG A 179 -13.25 2.96 11.38
CA ARG A 179 -13.52 1.76 12.20
C ARG A 179 -14.69 0.96 11.66
N ARG A 180 -15.83 1.61 11.34
CA ARG A 180 -16.97 0.95 10.70
C ARG A 180 -16.61 0.30 9.37
N LEU A 181 -15.79 0.96 8.56
CA LEU A 181 -15.30 0.39 7.30
C LEU A 181 -14.42 -0.84 7.56
N ALA A 182 -13.58 -0.82 8.57
CA ALA A 182 -12.76 -1.97 8.95
C ALA A 182 -13.62 -3.15 9.44
N GLU A 183 -14.68 -2.89 10.19
CA GLU A 183 -15.67 -3.88 10.61
C GLU A 183 -16.41 -4.48 9.41
N THR A 184 -16.81 -3.65 8.43
CA THR A 184 -17.38 -4.12 7.15
C THR A 184 -16.40 -5.02 6.40
N CYS A 185 -15.11 -4.75 6.50
CA CYS A 185 -14.05 -5.62 5.95
C CYS A 185 -13.79 -6.87 6.81
N GLY A 186 -14.49 -7.06 7.91
CA GLY A 186 -14.43 -8.27 8.75
C GLY A 186 -13.47 -8.17 9.93
N LEU A 187 -12.97 -6.96 10.27
CA LEU A 187 -12.18 -6.78 11.47
C LEU A 187 -13.07 -6.91 12.71
N ARG A 188 -12.68 -7.78 13.64
CA ARG A 188 -13.54 -8.17 14.79
C ARG A 188 -13.50 -7.20 15.95
N ARG A 189 -12.39 -6.46 16.10
CA ARG A 189 -12.17 -5.54 17.22
C ARG A 189 -11.61 -4.22 16.69
N THR A 190 -12.30 -3.13 17.01
CA THR A 190 -11.83 -1.78 16.73
C THR A 190 -11.89 -0.92 17.98
N VAL A 191 -10.94 -0.01 18.12
CA VAL A 191 -10.83 0.90 19.27
C VAL A 191 -10.73 2.34 18.74
N GLY A 192 -11.45 3.24 19.38
CA GLY A 192 -11.45 4.67 19.10
C GLY A 192 -11.05 5.49 20.33
N GLY A 193 -11.26 6.80 20.23
CA GLY A 193 -10.99 7.73 21.33
C GLY A 193 -9.60 8.38 21.27
N ALA A 194 -9.28 9.12 22.33
CA ALA A 194 -7.96 9.72 22.51
C ALA A 194 -6.90 8.63 22.80
N ALA A 195 -5.62 8.98 22.64
CA ALA A 195 -4.51 8.02 22.75
C ALA A 195 -4.51 7.24 24.07
N GLU A 196 -4.85 7.91 25.20
CA GLU A 196 -4.89 7.28 26.51
C GLU A 196 -6.07 6.33 26.65
N GLU A 197 -7.27 6.73 26.18
CA GLU A 197 -8.47 5.88 26.19
C GLU A 197 -8.27 4.64 25.33
N ALA A 198 -7.68 4.82 24.13
CA ALA A 198 -7.35 3.72 23.22
C ALA A 198 -6.34 2.74 23.85
N HIS A 199 -5.35 3.26 24.58
CA HIS A 199 -4.39 2.42 25.29
C HIS A 199 -5.06 1.62 26.42
N GLN A 200 -5.91 2.26 27.25
CA GLN A 200 -6.63 1.59 28.32
C GLN A 200 -7.55 0.47 27.80
N GLU A 201 -8.23 0.74 26.66
CA GLU A 201 -9.08 -0.26 26.04
C GLU A 201 -8.26 -1.42 25.43
N LEU A 202 -7.08 -1.15 24.86
CA LEU A 202 -6.17 -2.20 24.42
C LEU A 202 -5.74 -3.08 25.59
N VAL A 203 -5.32 -2.47 26.71
CA VAL A 203 -4.96 -3.20 27.95
C VAL A 203 -6.10 -4.09 28.39
N ARG A 204 -7.34 -3.59 28.40
CA ARG A 204 -8.54 -4.36 28.77
C ARG A 204 -8.79 -5.53 27.81
N LEU A 205 -8.67 -5.31 26.49
CA LEU A 205 -8.92 -6.34 25.46
C LEU A 205 -7.86 -7.44 25.43
N THR A 206 -6.68 -7.16 25.93
CA THR A 206 -5.56 -8.09 25.99
C THR A 206 -5.32 -8.66 27.40
N ASP A 207 -6.23 -8.42 28.34
CA ASP A 207 -6.10 -8.82 29.75
C ASP A 207 -4.76 -8.38 30.38
N GLY A 208 -4.25 -7.21 29.96
CA GLY A 208 -2.99 -6.63 30.42
C GLY A 208 -1.73 -7.11 29.67
N GLU A 209 -1.86 -8.08 28.76
CA GLU A 209 -0.70 -8.63 28.02
C GLU A 209 -0.08 -7.63 27.03
N LEU A 210 -0.86 -6.65 26.53
CA LEU A 210 -0.50 -5.75 25.44
C LEU A 210 -0.38 -6.47 24.09
N ALA A 211 0.14 -5.79 23.06
CA ALA A 211 0.28 -6.37 21.72
C ALA A 211 1.67 -7.00 21.54
N ASP A 212 1.74 -8.23 21.05
CA ASP A 212 2.98 -8.86 20.62
C ASP A 212 3.58 -8.11 19.41
N ILE A 213 2.69 -7.59 18.55
CA ILE A 213 3.05 -6.85 17.34
C ILE A 213 2.22 -5.56 17.30
N ALA A 214 2.87 -4.41 17.24
CA ALA A 214 2.23 -3.12 16.97
C ALA A 214 2.62 -2.64 15.57
N VAL A 215 1.62 -2.38 14.70
CA VAL A 215 1.82 -1.87 13.35
C VAL A 215 1.43 -0.41 13.31
N GLU A 216 2.38 0.47 13.02
CA GLU A 216 2.14 1.89 12.81
C GLU A 216 1.87 2.14 11.31
N ALA A 217 0.63 2.48 10.94
CA ALA A 217 0.19 2.65 9.56
C ALA A 217 -0.24 4.09 9.22
N THR A 218 -0.01 5.06 10.12
CA THR A 218 -0.40 6.46 9.91
C THR A 218 0.71 7.32 9.31
N GLY A 219 1.97 6.97 9.58
CA GLY A 219 3.13 7.81 9.25
C GLY A 219 3.24 9.07 10.14
N LEU A 220 2.62 9.05 11.33
CA LEU A 220 2.69 10.13 12.31
C LEU A 220 3.63 9.76 13.44
N THR A 221 4.71 10.51 13.62
CA THR A 221 5.70 10.22 14.66
C THR A 221 5.12 10.09 16.08
N PRO A 222 4.13 10.90 16.52
CA PRO A 222 3.48 10.68 17.81
C PRO A 222 2.81 9.31 17.96
N VAL A 223 2.30 8.73 16.85
CA VAL A 223 1.66 7.41 16.87
C VAL A 223 2.69 6.29 17.00
N VAL A 224 3.93 6.49 16.54
CA VAL A 224 5.04 5.55 16.80
C VAL A 224 5.25 5.40 18.31
N LEU A 225 5.18 6.49 19.09
CA LEU A 225 5.32 6.45 20.54
C LEU A 225 4.16 5.69 21.21
N GLN A 226 2.93 5.84 20.68
CA GLN A 226 1.79 5.05 21.13
C GLN A 226 1.96 3.56 20.83
N ALA A 227 2.48 3.23 19.65
CA ALA A 227 2.77 1.85 19.26
C ALA A 227 3.82 1.21 20.18
N LEU A 228 4.92 1.93 20.51
CA LEU A 228 5.92 1.47 21.49
C LEU A 228 5.28 1.15 22.85
N ARG A 229 4.45 2.06 23.35
CA ARG A 229 3.76 1.90 24.65
C ARG A 229 2.80 0.71 24.64
N ALA A 230 2.11 0.46 23.53
CA ALA A 230 1.13 -0.59 23.36
C ALA A 230 1.72 -1.99 23.15
N THR A 231 3.03 -2.08 22.93
CA THR A 231 3.72 -3.35 22.62
C THR A 231 4.11 -4.06 23.91
N ALA A 232 3.94 -5.39 23.97
CA ALA A 232 4.36 -6.25 25.07
C ALA A 232 5.91 -6.30 25.19
N ASN A 233 6.41 -6.75 26.33
CA ASN A 233 7.86 -7.01 26.49
C ASN A 233 8.31 -8.03 25.43
N MET A 234 9.48 -7.82 24.82
CA MET A 234 10.04 -8.61 23.72
C MET A 234 9.19 -8.56 22.43
N GLY A 235 8.21 -7.66 22.36
CA GLY A 235 7.34 -7.50 21.20
C GLY A 235 7.98 -6.69 20.07
N GLN A 236 7.23 -6.52 18.98
CA GLN A 236 7.70 -5.93 17.74
C GLN A 236 6.86 -4.70 17.37
N VAL A 237 7.52 -3.60 17.03
CA VAL A 237 6.91 -2.40 16.45
C VAL A 237 7.30 -2.31 14.97
N ILE A 238 6.31 -2.32 14.10
CA ILE A 238 6.48 -2.32 12.65
C ILE A 238 6.04 -0.98 12.09
N LEU A 239 6.99 -0.23 11.53
CA LEU A 239 6.74 1.06 10.90
C LEU A 239 6.30 0.83 9.44
N LEU A 240 5.01 0.73 9.21
CA LEU A 240 4.40 0.57 7.89
C LEU A 240 4.12 1.93 7.25
N GLY A 241 3.66 2.91 8.02
CA GLY A 241 3.56 4.30 7.61
C GLY A 241 4.94 4.96 7.56
N SER A 242 5.25 5.68 6.47
CA SER A 242 6.50 6.47 6.41
C SER A 242 6.37 7.70 7.29
N PRO A 243 7.16 7.86 8.37
CA PRO A 243 7.11 9.05 9.22
C PRO A 243 7.47 10.31 8.43
N ARG A 244 6.53 11.27 8.36
CA ARG A 244 6.70 12.53 7.63
C ARG A 244 6.30 13.76 8.43
N VAL A 245 5.92 13.58 9.69
CA VAL A 245 5.58 14.67 10.60
C VAL A 245 6.67 14.77 11.64
N PRO A 246 7.47 15.86 11.64
CA PRO A 246 8.50 16.06 12.65
C PRO A 246 7.91 16.12 14.06
N LEU A 247 8.62 15.54 15.01
CA LEU A 247 8.32 15.64 16.44
C LEU A 247 9.57 16.12 17.16
N THR A 248 9.45 17.19 17.94
CA THR A 248 10.50 17.65 18.84
C THR A 248 10.18 17.17 20.24
N GLY A 249 11.14 16.55 20.92
CA GLY A 249 10.94 16.03 22.26
C GLY A 249 12.15 15.29 22.80
N ASP A 250 12.04 14.85 24.05
CA ASP A 250 13.05 13.99 24.68
C ASP A 250 12.89 12.55 24.17
N LEU A 251 13.91 12.06 23.49
CA LEU A 251 13.97 10.69 22.97
C LEU A 251 14.47 9.66 24.02
N THR A 252 14.89 10.12 25.20
CA THR A 252 15.39 9.23 26.26
C THR A 252 14.34 8.22 26.67
N GLN A 253 13.09 8.66 26.85
CA GLN A 253 12.01 7.75 27.26
C GLN A 253 11.68 6.69 26.19
N PRO A 254 11.46 6.99 24.92
CA PRO A 254 11.27 5.97 23.89
C PRO A 254 12.42 4.98 23.79
N PHE A 255 13.66 5.45 23.85
CA PHE A 255 14.83 4.55 23.81
C PHE A 255 14.95 3.69 25.08
N LYS A 256 14.59 4.24 26.23
CA LYS A 256 14.54 3.49 27.49
C LYS A 256 13.47 2.38 27.43
N GLU A 257 12.29 2.65 26.88
CA GLU A 257 11.23 1.66 26.63
C GLU A 257 11.75 0.52 25.74
N ILE A 258 12.39 0.86 24.61
CA ILE A 258 12.97 -0.14 23.71
C ILE A 258 14.01 -0.99 24.44
N HIS A 259 14.92 -0.37 25.19
CA HIS A 259 16.00 -1.06 25.91
C HIS A 259 15.48 -1.97 27.02
N LEU A 260 14.68 -1.43 27.94
CA LEU A 260 14.23 -2.16 29.14
C LEU A 260 13.23 -3.26 28.84
N ARG A 261 12.47 -3.12 27.75
CA ARG A 261 11.44 -4.08 27.36
C ARG A 261 11.89 -4.98 26.21
N ASN A 262 13.15 -4.87 25.76
CA ASN A 262 13.71 -5.63 24.64
C ASN A 262 12.84 -5.58 23.39
N LEU A 263 12.34 -4.38 23.02
CA LEU A 263 11.48 -4.22 21.86
C LEU A 263 12.30 -4.26 20.57
N THR A 264 11.76 -4.89 19.53
CA THR A 264 12.26 -4.80 18.16
C THR A 264 11.49 -3.72 17.41
N VAL A 265 12.19 -2.74 16.82
CA VAL A 265 11.58 -1.72 15.95
C VAL A 265 12.09 -1.92 14.54
N ARG A 266 11.18 -2.11 13.58
CA ARG A 266 11.55 -2.45 12.21
C ARG A 266 10.72 -1.67 11.18
N GLY A 267 11.38 -1.15 10.13
CA GLY A 267 10.70 -0.55 8.96
C GLY A 267 10.12 -1.62 8.04
N ALA A 268 8.98 -1.32 7.41
CA ALA A 268 8.27 -2.22 6.50
C ALA A 268 8.13 -1.64 5.09
N LEU A 269 9.23 -1.19 4.50
CA LEU A 269 9.25 -0.74 3.12
C LEU A 269 9.11 -1.93 2.17
N GLU A 270 8.14 -1.86 1.25
CA GLU A 270 7.79 -2.98 0.38
C GLU A 270 8.91 -3.44 -0.56
N TRP A 271 9.79 -2.56 -0.97
CA TRP A 271 10.82 -2.83 -1.99
C TRP A 271 12.01 -3.67 -1.50
N CYS A 272 12.00 -4.16 -0.26
CA CYS A 272 13.03 -5.08 0.25
C CYS A 272 13.05 -6.45 -0.44
N PRO A 273 11.90 -7.14 -0.69
CA PRO A 273 11.91 -8.42 -1.38
C PRO A 273 12.23 -8.30 -2.87
N PRO A 274 12.80 -9.35 -3.49
CA PRO A 274 12.99 -9.39 -4.94
C PRO A 274 11.66 -9.37 -5.70
N VAL A 275 11.66 -8.86 -6.93
CA VAL A 275 10.45 -8.81 -7.78
C VAL A 275 9.94 -10.23 -8.09
N HIS A 276 10.83 -11.11 -8.50
CA HIS A 276 10.52 -12.52 -8.82
C HIS A 276 11.21 -13.46 -7.85
N PRO A 277 10.71 -14.71 -7.70
CA PRO A 277 11.36 -15.72 -6.86
C PRO A 277 12.82 -15.94 -7.31
N VAL A 278 13.75 -15.90 -6.36
CA VAL A 278 15.14 -16.27 -6.61
C VAL A 278 15.31 -17.71 -6.18
N VAL A 279 15.68 -18.57 -7.14
CA VAL A 279 15.93 -20.01 -6.92
C VAL A 279 17.44 -20.22 -6.88
N SER A 280 17.91 -21.01 -5.90
CA SER A 280 19.34 -21.36 -5.79
C SER A 280 19.76 -22.33 -6.91
N ALA A 281 21.04 -22.40 -7.21
CA ALA A 281 21.59 -23.31 -8.21
C ALA A 281 21.31 -24.81 -7.87
N THR A 282 21.13 -25.11 -6.58
CA THR A 282 20.79 -26.46 -6.07
C THR A 282 19.30 -26.71 -5.93
N GLY A 283 18.46 -25.80 -6.41
CA GLY A 283 17.01 -25.79 -6.17
C GLY A 283 16.63 -25.12 -4.85
N GLY A 284 15.33 -24.91 -4.64
CA GLY A 284 14.82 -24.24 -3.47
C GLY A 284 14.91 -22.71 -3.53
N ARG A 285 14.23 -22.07 -2.58
CA ARG A 285 14.15 -20.61 -2.50
C ARG A 285 15.43 -20.04 -1.91
N SER A 286 16.09 -19.09 -2.61
CA SER A 286 17.29 -18.38 -2.12
C SER A 286 16.99 -17.23 -1.19
N PHE A 287 15.73 -16.76 -1.12
CA PHE A 287 15.31 -15.65 -0.29
C PHE A 287 14.17 -16.07 0.64
N PRO A 288 14.24 -15.79 1.96
CA PRO A 288 13.32 -16.35 2.95
C PRO A 288 11.89 -15.80 2.85
N VAL A 289 11.71 -14.63 2.26
CA VAL A 289 10.39 -13.98 2.13
C VAL A 289 9.83 -14.13 0.71
N PRO A 290 8.50 -14.07 0.53
CA PRO A 290 7.88 -14.09 -0.78
C PRO A 290 8.38 -12.93 -1.65
N SER A 291 8.59 -13.20 -2.95
CA SER A 291 8.84 -12.14 -3.93
C SER A 291 7.62 -11.23 -4.07
N LEU A 292 7.80 -10.03 -4.64
CA LEU A 292 6.67 -9.12 -4.91
C LEU A 292 5.63 -9.78 -5.82
N TYR A 293 6.08 -10.54 -6.83
CA TYR A 293 5.21 -11.34 -7.71
C TYR A 293 4.42 -12.38 -6.91
N GLY A 294 5.09 -13.17 -6.08
CA GLY A 294 4.43 -14.19 -5.24
C GLY A 294 3.43 -13.59 -4.25
N LYS A 295 3.75 -12.44 -3.66
CA LYS A 295 2.81 -11.70 -2.81
C LYS A 295 1.55 -11.31 -3.58
N GLN A 296 1.70 -10.78 -4.80
CA GLN A 296 0.54 -10.32 -5.57
C GLN A 296 -0.36 -11.49 -5.98
N ILE A 297 0.20 -12.65 -6.34
CA ILE A 297 -0.59 -13.86 -6.60
C ILE A 297 -1.37 -14.27 -5.34
N MET A 298 -0.71 -14.33 -4.19
CA MET A 298 -1.36 -14.68 -2.92
C MET A 298 -2.49 -13.69 -2.56
N ILE A 299 -2.30 -12.39 -2.83
CA ILE A 299 -3.34 -11.39 -2.62
C ILE A 299 -4.55 -11.67 -3.53
N PHE A 300 -4.32 -11.97 -4.81
CA PHE A 300 -5.40 -12.32 -5.73
C PHE A 300 -6.16 -13.57 -5.26
N ASP A 301 -5.46 -14.59 -4.75
CA ASP A 301 -6.11 -15.75 -4.16
C ASP A 301 -6.97 -15.39 -2.96
N TRP A 302 -6.48 -14.58 -2.03
CA TRP A 302 -7.25 -14.13 -0.86
C TRP A 302 -8.48 -13.28 -1.24
N VAL A 303 -8.36 -12.44 -2.28
CA VAL A 303 -9.49 -11.66 -2.81
C VAL A 303 -10.53 -12.58 -3.44
N ARG A 304 -10.11 -13.51 -4.29
CA ARG A 304 -10.99 -14.48 -4.95
C ARG A 304 -11.72 -15.40 -3.96
N GLU A 305 -11.02 -15.81 -2.91
CA GLU A 305 -11.57 -16.62 -1.81
C GLU A 305 -12.45 -15.81 -0.84
N GLY A 306 -12.57 -14.49 -1.02
CA GLY A 306 -13.31 -13.61 -0.11
C GLY A 306 -12.68 -13.42 1.27
N ARG A 307 -11.44 -13.88 1.46
CA ARG A 307 -10.67 -13.75 2.71
C ARG A 307 -10.17 -12.33 2.91
N MET A 308 -9.79 -11.63 1.83
CA MET A 308 -9.39 -10.22 1.86
C MET A 308 -10.42 -9.38 1.11
N LYS A 309 -11.01 -8.40 1.78
CA LYS A 309 -12.04 -7.52 1.24
C LYS A 309 -11.41 -6.19 0.82
N VAL A 310 -11.15 -6.04 -0.47
CA VAL A 310 -10.56 -4.83 -1.07
C VAL A 310 -11.65 -3.89 -1.58
N GLU A 311 -12.72 -4.42 -2.16
CA GLU A 311 -13.77 -3.63 -2.81
C GLU A 311 -14.43 -2.59 -1.89
N PRO A 312 -14.80 -2.89 -0.61
CA PRO A 312 -15.39 -1.89 0.28
C PRO A 312 -14.48 -0.69 0.55
N LEU A 313 -13.18 -0.84 0.34
CA LEU A 313 -12.18 0.22 0.52
C LEU A 313 -12.09 1.17 -0.68
N ILE A 314 -12.70 0.82 -1.82
CA ILE A 314 -12.76 1.68 -3.01
C ILE A 314 -13.95 2.62 -2.86
N THR A 315 -13.74 3.74 -2.17
CA THR A 315 -14.81 4.70 -1.88
C THR A 315 -15.19 5.56 -3.08
N HIS A 316 -14.25 5.77 -4.01
CA HIS A 316 -14.46 6.61 -5.19
C HIS A 316 -13.91 5.96 -6.45
N ARG A 317 -14.65 6.05 -7.53
CA ARG A 317 -14.24 5.72 -8.89
C ARG A 317 -14.40 6.98 -9.74
N LEU A 318 -13.30 7.58 -10.17
CA LEU A 318 -13.28 8.88 -10.85
C LEU A 318 -12.57 8.77 -12.21
N PRO A 319 -12.94 9.57 -13.21
CA PRO A 319 -12.14 9.67 -14.42
C PRO A 319 -10.81 10.40 -14.11
N PRO A 320 -9.71 10.13 -14.82
CA PRO A 320 -8.40 10.76 -14.57
C PRO A 320 -8.39 12.28 -14.72
N THR A 321 -9.38 12.84 -15.43
CA THR A 321 -9.59 14.30 -15.53
C THR A 321 -9.88 14.95 -14.18
N LYS A 322 -10.34 14.15 -13.20
CA LYS A 322 -10.65 14.60 -11.84
C LYS A 322 -9.53 14.33 -10.83
N ILE A 323 -8.29 14.18 -11.30
CA ILE A 323 -7.15 13.86 -10.41
C ILE A 323 -6.92 14.91 -9.32
N GLN A 324 -7.10 16.19 -9.62
CA GLN A 324 -6.98 17.26 -8.63
C GLN A 324 -8.03 17.10 -7.52
N GLU A 325 -9.31 16.87 -7.90
CA GLU A 325 -10.41 16.57 -6.98
C GLU A 325 -10.11 15.33 -6.12
N ALA A 326 -9.56 14.28 -6.73
CA ALA A 326 -9.21 13.04 -6.04
C ALA A 326 -8.16 13.26 -4.94
N TYR A 327 -7.08 13.98 -5.24
CA TYR A 327 -6.04 14.27 -4.25
C TYR A 327 -6.54 15.22 -3.15
N GLU A 328 -7.33 16.24 -3.50
CA GLU A 328 -7.92 17.13 -2.51
C GLU A 328 -8.94 16.42 -1.61
N GLY A 329 -9.75 15.52 -2.17
CA GLY A 329 -10.70 14.71 -1.41
C GLY A 329 -9.99 13.81 -0.40
N LEU A 330 -8.95 13.07 -0.83
CA LEU A 330 -8.14 12.23 0.05
C LEU A 330 -7.43 13.03 1.15
N MET A 331 -7.06 14.29 0.87
CA MET A 331 -6.36 15.15 1.83
C MET A 331 -7.32 15.80 2.84
N ARG A 332 -8.46 16.32 2.36
CA ARG A 332 -9.35 17.18 3.16
C ARG A 332 -10.54 16.44 3.75
N ASN A 333 -10.95 15.31 3.15
CA ASN A 333 -12.15 14.55 3.54
C ASN A 333 -11.82 13.09 3.89
N PRO A 334 -10.89 12.83 4.84
CA PRO A 334 -10.42 11.49 5.13
C PRO A 334 -11.48 10.56 5.74
N GLU A 335 -12.66 11.10 6.10
CA GLU A 335 -13.80 10.33 6.59
C GLU A 335 -14.59 9.65 5.47
N THR A 336 -14.57 10.22 4.26
CA THR A 336 -15.31 9.73 3.10
C THR A 336 -14.38 9.22 1.99
N TYR A 337 -13.20 9.82 1.83
CA TYR A 337 -12.19 9.40 0.86
C TYR A 337 -11.18 8.45 1.52
N VAL A 338 -11.31 7.16 1.28
CA VAL A 338 -10.37 6.14 1.78
C VAL A 338 -9.53 5.58 0.64
N GLY A 339 -10.17 5.11 -0.43
CA GLY A 339 -9.51 4.59 -1.62
C GLY A 339 -10.13 5.19 -2.89
N VAL A 340 -9.29 5.64 -3.81
CA VAL A 340 -9.73 6.25 -5.08
C VAL A 340 -9.11 5.52 -6.24
N ALA A 341 -9.97 4.99 -7.12
CA ALA A 341 -9.62 4.39 -8.39
C ALA A 341 -9.86 5.39 -9.53
N LEU A 342 -8.99 5.38 -10.53
CA LEU A 342 -9.12 6.18 -11.75
C LEU A 342 -9.52 5.27 -12.92
N ASP A 343 -10.66 5.57 -13.55
CA ASP A 343 -11.21 4.85 -14.70
C ASP A 343 -10.66 5.42 -16.01
N TRP A 344 -9.86 4.63 -16.71
CA TRP A 344 -9.19 5.00 -17.95
C TRP A 344 -9.91 4.52 -19.22
N ARG A 345 -10.98 3.74 -19.10
CA ARG A 345 -11.63 3.03 -20.22
C ARG A 345 -12.16 3.98 -21.29
N GLU A 346 -12.59 5.18 -20.91
CA GLU A 346 -13.08 6.22 -21.80
C GLU A 346 -11.98 7.23 -22.23
N VAL A 347 -10.74 7.08 -21.76
CA VAL A 347 -9.64 8.02 -22.03
C VAL A 347 -8.74 7.48 -23.14
N LYS A 348 -8.71 8.24 -24.23
CA LYS A 348 -7.88 7.95 -25.42
C LYS A 348 -6.59 8.76 -25.46
#